data_14f4265d8fc42adbac9af7a002216360
#
_entry.id   14f4265d8fc42adbac9af7a002216360
#
_cell.length_a   1.000
_cell.length_b   1.000
_cell.length_c   1.000
_cell.angle_alpha   90.00
_cell.angle_beta   90.00
_cell.angle_gamma   90.00
#
_symmetry.space_group_name_H-M   'P 1'
#
loop_
_entity.id
_entity.type
_entity.pdbx_description
1 polymer ?
#
loop_
_entity_poly.entity_id
_entity_poly.type
_entity_poly.pdbx_seq_one_letter_code
_entity_poly.pdbx_strand_id
1 'polypeptide(L)'
;SSMTKRIFKKGNIKVLKAWAFYDWANSVYPLVIGTAVFPIYYGTLFVDSDYIEILGFNYKNTALIQHVTSLVFLLLAFLVPLMSGIADFLGNKKSFMKLFVYLGSFSCMGLYFFDLENIYLGLLFYFLALFSFWASLVFYNSYLPDIANPTEQDNVSALGFSYGYVGSVILLLFNLFMINFPASFGFEDSNQGSVEAMKVSFLTVGFWWIFFSQYTFHHLPSLKNNVSEKELLKKSILFSGFKKLISVWRL
;
A
#
# COMPACT_ATOMS: atom_id res chain seq x y z
N SER A 1 -29.50 7.28 28.71
CA SER A 1 -28.47 8.28 28.41
C SER A 1 -28.08 8.14 26.95
N SER A 2 -28.51 9.09 26.12
CA SER A 2 -28.18 9.16 24.70
C SER A 2 -26.67 9.37 24.56
N MET A 3 -25.95 8.34 24.11
CA MET A 3 -24.56 8.50 23.68
C MET A 3 -24.57 9.32 22.39
N THR A 4 -24.21 10.58 22.52
CA THR A 4 -24.03 11.51 21.40
C THR A 4 -22.90 10.97 20.54
N LYS A 5 -23.23 10.35 19.39
CA LYS A 5 -22.26 10.19 18.29
C LYS A 5 -21.69 11.57 18.05
N ARG A 6 -20.39 11.77 18.29
CA ARG A 6 -19.72 12.98 17.79
C ARG A 6 -19.81 12.90 16.26
N ILE A 7 -20.83 13.54 15.72
CA ILE A 7 -21.01 13.69 14.28
C ILE A 7 -19.84 14.57 13.82
N PHE A 8 -18.90 13.97 13.10
CA PHE A 8 -17.83 14.73 12.47
C PHE A 8 -18.44 15.66 11.42
N LYS A 9 -18.15 16.95 11.51
CA LYS A 9 -18.64 17.93 10.55
C LYS A 9 -17.87 17.76 9.22
N LYS A 10 -18.57 17.35 8.18
CA LYS A 10 -18.02 17.23 6.84
C LYS A 10 -17.59 18.59 6.28
N GLY A 11 -16.61 18.59 5.39
CA GLY A 11 -16.15 19.80 4.69
C GLY A 11 -15.06 20.58 5.41
N ASN A 12 -14.43 20.02 6.47
CA ASN A 12 -13.29 20.66 7.10
C ASN A 12 -12.07 20.63 6.15
N ILE A 13 -11.67 21.79 5.65
CA ILE A 13 -10.62 21.94 4.63
C ILE A 13 -9.30 21.30 5.07
N LYS A 14 -8.93 21.42 6.34
CA LYS A 14 -7.68 20.85 6.86
C LYS A 14 -7.70 19.33 6.81
N VAL A 15 -8.83 18.71 7.14
CA VAL A 15 -9.01 17.25 7.06
C VAL A 15 -9.06 16.79 5.61
N LEU A 16 -9.74 17.51 4.72
CA LEU A 16 -9.80 17.19 3.30
C LEU A 16 -8.42 17.23 2.64
N LYS A 17 -7.63 18.27 2.92
CA LYS A 17 -6.26 18.37 2.43
C LYS A 17 -5.34 17.29 2.99
N ALA A 18 -5.48 16.94 4.26
CA ALA A 18 -4.72 15.88 4.89
C ALA A 18 -5.07 14.50 4.31
N TRP A 19 -6.35 14.26 3.99
CA TRP A 19 -6.76 13.07 3.27
C TRP A 19 -6.13 13.01 1.88
N ALA A 20 -6.24 14.08 1.12
CA ALA A 20 -5.66 14.17 -0.23
C ALA A 20 -4.13 13.99 -0.22
N PHE A 21 -3.45 14.46 0.83
CA PHE A 21 -2.00 14.35 1.00
C PHE A 21 -1.51 12.90 1.15
N TYR A 22 -2.39 11.95 1.49
CA TYR A 22 -2.00 10.54 1.50
C TYR A 22 -1.56 10.05 0.11
N ASP A 23 -2.12 10.58 -0.96
CA ASP A 23 -1.66 10.24 -2.32
C ASP A 23 -0.21 10.65 -2.59
N TRP A 24 0.24 11.77 -2.01
CA TRP A 24 1.66 12.14 -1.99
C TRP A 24 2.51 11.04 -1.33
N ALA A 25 2.04 10.47 -0.25
CA ALA A 25 2.76 9.44 0.49
C ALA A 25 2.79 8.08 -0.23
N ASN A 26 1.66 7.61 -0.75
CA ASN A 26 1.54 6.22 -1.24
C ASN A 26 1.80 6.05 -2.74
N SER A 27 1.69 7.10 -3.54
CA SER A 27 1.83 7.00 -5.00
C SER A 27 3.25 6.64 -5.46
N VAL A 28 4.23 6.79 -4.58
CA VAL A 28 5.61 6.34 -4.84
C VAL A 28 5.71 4.83 -5.00
N TYR A 29 4.83 4.05 -4.35
CA TYR A 29 4.84 2.61 -4.47
C TYR A 29 4.50 2.13 -5.89
N PRO A 30 3.35 2.47 -6.49
CA PRO A 30 3.03 2.01 -7.84
C PRO A 30 4.00 2.56 -8.89
N LEU A 31 4.49 3.77 -8.75
CA LEU A 31 5.39 4.37 -9.74
C LEU A 31 6.80 3.82 -9.63
N VAL A 32 7.42 3.87 -8.47
CA VAL A 32 8.83 3.46 -8.29
C VAL A 32 8.96 1.94 -8.27
N ILE A 33 8.20 1.25 -7.43
CA ILE A 33 8.29 -0.21 -7.30
C ILE A 33 7.46 -0.90 -8.38
N GLY A 34 6.20 -0.53 -8.55
CA GLY A 34 5.31 -1.22 -9.50
C GLY A 34 5.74 -1.11 -10.95
N THR A 35 6.25 0.03 -11.38
CA THR A 35 6.46 0.33 -12.79
C THR A 35 7.94 0.56 -13.16
N ALA A 36 8.69 1.36 -12.39
CA ALA A 36 9.96 1.89 -12.87
C ALA A 36 11.19 1.08 -12.41
N VAL A 37 11.37 0.84 -11.11
CA VAL A 37 12.65 0.34 -10.58
C VAL A 37 12.64 -1.17 -10.32
N PHE A 38 11.62 -1.68 -9.63
CA PHE A 38 11.60 -3.11 -9.27
C PHE A 38 11.59 -4.05 -10.47
N PRO A 39 10.84 -3.81 -11.57
CA PRO A 39 10.89 -4.68 -12.74
C PRO A 39 12.27 -4.77 -13.36
N ILE A 40 13.00 -3.67 -13.42
CA ILE A 40 14.38 -3.64 -13.93
C ILE A 40 15.31 -4.40 -12.99
N TYR A 41 15.23 -4.13 -11.68
CA TYR A 41 16.02 -4.83 -10.67
C TYR A 41 15.79 -6.34 -10.71
N TYR A 42 14.53 -6.76 -10.75
CA TYR A 42 14.17 -8.17 -10.84
C TYR A 42 14.79 -8.84 -12.06
N GLY A 43 14.76 -8.18 -13.22
CA GLY A 43 15.40 -8.66 -14.43
C GLY A 43 16.93 -8.83 -14.29
N THR A 44 17.60 -7.98 -13.52
CA THR A 44 19.05 -8.10 -13.30
C THR A 44 19.46 -9.34 -12.52
N LEU A 45 18.55 -9.94 -11.77
CA LEU A 45 18.82 -11.16 -10.99
C LEU A 45 18.90 -12.42 -11.86
N PHE A 46 18.33 -12.40 -13.07
CA PHE A 46 18.20 -13.56 -13.95
C PHE A 46 19.16 -13.49 -15.16
N VAL A 47 20.42 -13.09 -14.91
CA VAL A 47 21.43 -12.96 -15.97
C VAL A 47 21.84 -14.32 -16.55
N ASP A 48 21.95 -15.34 -15.69
CA ASP A 48 22.46 -16.67 -16.07
C ASP A 48 21.33 -17.59 -16.58
N SER A 49 20.11 -17.44 -16.08
CA SER A 49 18.96 -18.25 -16.48
C SER A 49 17.67 -17.50 -16.20
N ASP A 50 16.70 -17.62 -17.10
CA ASP A 50 15.34 -17.09 -16.92
C ASP A 50 14.48 -17.95 -15.99
N TYR A 51 15.00 -19.06 -15.49
CA TYR A 51 14.28 -20.04 -14.67
C TYR A 51 14.83 -20.11 -13.26
N ILE A 52 13.92 -20.38 -12.34
CA ILE A 52 14.21 -20.61 -10.91
C ILE A 52 13.34 -21.72 -10.37
N GLU A 53 13.89 -22.56 -9.49
CA GLU A 53 13.14 -23.58 -8.77
C GLU A 53 12.44 -22.98 -7.55
N ILE A 54 11.13 -23.14 -7.49
CA ILE A 54 10.27 -22.72 -6.37
C ILE A 54 9.42 -23.93 -5.96
N LEU A 55 9.56 -24.36 -4.72
CA LEU A 55 8.80 -25.50 -4.15
C LEU A 55 8.87 -26.78 -5.01
N GLY A 56 10.03 -27.03 -5.62
CA GLY A 56 10.25 -28.20 -6.50
C GLY A 56 9.78 -28.00 -7.93
N PHE A 57 9.20 -26.85 -8.28
CA PHE A 57 8.76 -26.52 -9.64
C PHE A 57 9.75 -25.54 -10.30
N ASN A 58 10.02 -25.75 -11.58
CA ASN A 58 10.87 -24.87 -12.37
C ASN A 58 10.02 -23.76 -13.01
N TYR A 59 10.11 -22.54 -12.46
CA TYR A 59 9.38 -21.38 -12.93
C TYR A 59 10.22 -20.49 -13.83
N LYS A 60 9.60 -19.98 -14.88
CA LYS A 60 10.13 -18.81 -15.58
C LYS A 60 9.96 -17.58 -14.67
N ASN A 61 10.96 -16.71 -14.66
CA ASN A 61 11.00 -15.52 -13.79
C ASN A 61 9.75 -14.62 -13.94
N THR A 62 9.30 -14.35 -15.17
CA THR A 62 8.10 -13.54 -15.44
C THR A 62 6.83 -14.21 -14.94
N ALA A 63 6.70 -15.53 -15.11
CA ALA A 63 5.56 -16.30 -14.61
C ALA A 63 5.50 -16.30 -13.07
N LEU A 64 6.64 -16.38 -12.40
CA LEU A 64 6.70 -16.35 -10.93
C LEU A 64 6.10 -15.07 -10.35
N ILE A 65 6.53 -13.92 -10.82
CA ILE A 65 6.02 -12.62 -10.35
C ILE A 65 4.53 -12.46 -10.70
N GLN A 66 4.10 -12.90 -11.87
CA GLN A 66 2.68 -12.86 -12.25
C GLN A 66 1.81 -13.74 -11.37
N HIS A 67 2.28 -14.94 -11.01
CA HIS A 67 1.56 -15.83 -10.10
C HIS A 67 1.44 -15.25 -8.70
N VAL A 68 2.50 -14.66 -8.16
CA VAL A 68 2.45 -13.98 -6.85
C VAL A 68 1.49 -12.80 -6.89
N THR A 69 1.53 -11.99 -7.94
CA THR A 69 0.61 -10.86 -8.14
C THR A 69 -0.84 -11.33 -8.21
N SER A 70 -1.11 -12.40 -8.96
CA SER A 70 -2.46 -12.98 -9.06
C SER A 70 -2.96 -13.50 -7.71
N LEU A 71 -2.09 -14.13 -6.92
CA LEU A 71 -2.42 -14.59 -5.58
C LEU A 71 -2.77 -13.43 -4.65
N VAL A 72 -2.05 -12.31 -4.74
CA VAL A 72 -2.36 -11.09 -3.98
C VAL A 72 -3.78 -10.61 -4.28
N PHE A 73 -4.12 -10.45 -5.57
CA PHE A 73 -5.45 -9.97 -5.96
C PHE A 73 -6.56 -10.96 -5.62
N LEU A 74 -6.30 -12.26 -5.72
CA LEU A 74 -7.25 -13.27 -5.29
C LEU A 74 -7.56 -13.16 -3.80
N LEU A 75 -6.53 -13.04 -2.95
CA LEU A 75 -6.72 -12.87 -1.51
C LEU A 75 -7.36 -11.54 -1.15
N LEU A 76 -7.04 -10.45 -1.85
CA LEU A 76 -7.70 -9.16 -1.67
C LEU A 76 -9.20 -9.26 -1.95
N ALA A 77 -9.60 -9.97 -3.00
CA ALA A 77 -11.00 -10.15 -3.36
C ALA A 77 -11.83 -10.81 -2.25
N PHE A 78 -11.22 -11.70 -1.45
CA PHE A 78 -11.86 -12.36 -0.32
C PHE A 78 -11.71 -11.59 0.99
N LEU A 79 -10.51 -11.12 1.31
CA LEU A 79 -10.19 -10.56 2.63
C LEU A 79 -10.65 -9.11 2.79
N VAL A 80 -10.59 -8.29 1.74
CA VAL A 80 -10.93 -6.87 1.84
C VAL A 80 -12.40 -6.64 2.22
N PRO A 81 -13.40 -7.29 1.58
CA PRO A 81 -14.79 -7.13 2.01
C PRO A 81 -15.03 -7.56 3.46
N LEU A 82 -14.35 -8.62 3.92
CA LEU A 82 -14.42 -9.09 5.30
C LEU A 82 -13.85 -8.05 6.27
N MET A 83 -12.65 -7.56 6.00
CA MET A 83 -11.99 -6.52 6.82
C MET A 83 -12.77 -5.21 6.81
N SER A 84 -13.32 -4.80 5.66
CA SER A 84 -14.15 -3.61 5.55
C SER A 84 -15.42 -3.72 6.39
N GLY A 85 -16.07 -4.89 6.39
CA GLY A 85 -17.24 -5.15 7.24
C GLY A 85 -16.91 -5.03 8.73
N ILE A 86 -15.78 -5.59 9.15
CA ILE A 86 -15.29 -5.48 10.54
C ILE A 86 -14.95 -4.02 10.88
N ALA A 87 -14.25 -3.32 10.02
CA ALA A 87 -13.87 -1.93 10.24
C ALA A 87 -15.08 -0.99 10.33
N ASP A 88 -16.08 -1.19 9.47
CA ASP A 88 -17.34 -0.40 9.51
C ASP A 88 -18.11 -0.65 10.80
N PHE A 89 -18.17 -1.89 11.26
CA PHE A 89 -18.85 -2.24 12.51
C PHE A 89 -18.18 -1.61 13.73
N LEU A 90 -16.84 -1.68 13.82
CA LEU A 90 -16.05 -1.14 14.92
C LEU A 90 -15.84 0.38 14.82
N GLY A 91 -15.98 0.95 13.62
CA GLY A 91 -15.62 2.32 13.33
C GLY A 91 -14.10 2.58 13.42
N ASN A 92 -13.28 1.58 13.14
CA ASN A 92 -11.81 1.66 13.26
C ASN A 92 -11.05 1.55 11.94
N LYS A 93 -11.65 1.99 10.83
CA LYS A 93 -11.00 1.99 9.50
C LYS A 93 -9.62 2.65 9.49
N LYS A 94 -9.38 3.64 10.33
CA LYS A 94 -8.07 4.28 10.49
C LYS A 94 -7.01 3.31 11.02
N SER A 95 -7.35 2.45 11.95
CA SER A 95 -6.44 1.44 12.49
C SER A 95 -6.04 0.41 11.43
N PHE A 96 -6.98 -0.03 10.60
CA PHE A 96 -6.69 -0.91 9.47
C PHE A 96 -5.82 -0.23 8.41
N MET A 97 -6.13 1.02 8.08
CA MET A 97 -5.31 1.81 7.15
C MET A 97 -3.87 1.95 7.65
N LYS A 98 -3.68 2.29 8.93
CA LYS A 98 -2.34 2.36 9.56
C LYS A 98 -1.60 1.03 9.50
N LEU A 99 -2.28 -0.07 9.83
CA LEU A 99 -1.68 -1.40 9.80
C LEU A 99 -1.08 -1.69 8.42
N PHE A 100 -1.84 -1.46 7.37
CA PHE A 100 -1.39 -1.74 6.01
C PHE A 100 -0.35 -0.75 5.51
N VAL A 101 -0.41 0.51 5.91
CA VAL A 101 0.65 1.47 5.60
C VAL A 101 1.97 1.05 6.26
N TYR A 102 1.97 0.66 7.52
CA TYR A 102 3.19 0.21 8.19
C TYR A 102 3.70 -1.11 7.62
N LEU A 103 2.82 -2.09 7.43
CA LEU A 103 3.20 -3.38 6.84
C LEU A 103 3.74 -3.20 5.42
N GLY A 104 3.08 -2.40 4.59
CA GLY A 104 3.51 -2.13 3.22
C GLY A 104 4.83 -1.37 3.16
N SER A 105 5.00 -0.35 3.99
CA SER A 105 6.23 0.45 4.06
C SER A 105 7.44 -0.40 4.49
N PHE A 106 7.30 -1.20 5.54
CA PHE A 106 8.37 -2.12 5.98
C PHE A 106 8.64 -3.20 4.96
N SER A 107 7.62 -3.69 4.26
CA SER A 107 7.80 -4.68 3.19
C SER A 107 8.53 -4.09 1.98
N CYS A 108 8.28 -2.83 1.63
CA CYS A 108 9.07 -2.12 0.62
C CYS A 108 10.54 -2.02 1.01
N MET A 109 10.83 -1.69 2.28
CA MET A 109 12.19 -1.69 2.80
C MET A 109 12.81 -3.08 2.75
N GLY A 110 12.03 -4.12 3.05
CA GLY A 110 12.43 -5.51 2.96
C GLY A 110 12.83 -5.96 1.55
N LEU A 111 12.32 -5.33 0.51
CA LEU A 111 12.72 -5.60 -0.89
C LEU A 111 14.21 -5.33 -1.13
N TYR A 112 14.88 -4.56 -0.28
CA TYR A 112 16.34 -4.41 -0.30
C TYR A 112 17.06 -5.76 -0.21
N PHE A 113 16.49 -6.74 0.47
CA PHE A 113 17.02 -8.10 0.65
C PHE A 113 16.53 -9.08 -0.40
N PHE A 114 15.82 -8.62 -1.43
CA PHE A 114 15.33 -9.47 -2.50
C PHE A 114 16.49 -9.89 -3.39
N ASP A 115 16.87 -11.15 -3.32
CA ASP A 115 17.85 -11.80 -4.21
C ASP A 115 17.46 -13.27 -4.45
N LEU A 116 18.21 -13.96 -5.33
CA LEU A 116 17.89 -15.34 -5.67
C LEU A 116 18.19 -16.32 -4.52
N GLU A 117 19.17 -16.00 -3.65
CA GLU A 117 19.49 -16.83 -2.48
C GLU A 117 18.40 -16.77 -1.43
N ASN A 118 17.75 -15.60 -1.28
CA ASN A 118 16.65 -15.36 -0.34
C ASN A 118 15.32 -15.14 -1.08
N ILE A 119 15.08 -15.90 -2.14
CA ILE A 119 13.91 -15.67 -3.03
C ILE A 119 12.58 -15.78 -2.28
N TYR A 120 12.42 -16.71 -1.35
CA TYR A 120 11.18 -16.85 -0.58
C TYR A 120 10.90 -15.63 0.29
N LEU A 121 11.92 -15.10 0.95
CA LEU A 121 11.80 -13.88 1.74
C LEU A 121 11.49 -12.68 0.83
N GLY A 122 12.16 -12.58 -0.29
CA GLY A 122 11.90 -11.53 -1.28
C GLY A 122 10.47 -11.57 -1.81
N LEU A 123 9.98 -12.74 -2.18
CA LEU A 123 8.60 -12.93 -2.64
C LEU A 123 7.57 -12.61 -1.54
N LEU A 124 7.88 -12.93 -0.28
CA LEU A 124 7.04 -12.56 0.85
C LEU A 124 6.93 -11.04 0.98
N PHE A 125 8.02 -10.31 0.92
CA PHE A 125 8.00 -8.85 0.97
C PHE A 125 7.28 -8.24 -0.25
N TYR A 126 7.49 -8.78 -1.44
CA TYR A 126 6.77 -8.37 -2.63
C TYR A 126 5.26 -8.56 -2.46
N PHE A 127 4.84 -9.72 -1.99
CA PHE A 127 3.45 -10.05 -1.70
C PHE A 127 2.84 -9.08 -0.68
N LEU A 128 3.51 -8.89 0.46
CA LEU A 128 3.01 -8.04 1.55
C LEU A 128 2.96 -6.56 1.15
N ALA A 129 3.93 -6.07 0.38
CA ALA A 129 3.93 -4.70 -0.10
C ALA A 129 2.74 -4.44 -1.04
N LEU A 130 2.53 -5.30 -2.01
CA LEU A 130 1.43 -5.18 -2.98
C LEU A 130 0.06 -5.34 -2.31
N PHE A 131 -0.10 -6.35 -1.46
CA PHE A 131 -1.32 -6.58 -0.70
C PHE A 131 -1.66 -5.37 0.19
N SER A 132 -0.68 -4.88 0.93
CA SER A 132 -0.86 -3.75 1.86
C SER A 132 -1.18 -2.45 1.15
N PHE A 133 -0.57 -2.19 0.00
CA PHE A 133 -0.87 -1.02 -0.81
C PHE A 133 -2.35 -0.97 -1.20
N TRP A 134 -2.85 -2.04 -1.80
CA TRP A 134 -4.25 -2.11 -2.23
C TRP A 134 -5.23 -2.18 -1.06
N ALA A 135 -4.90 -2.91 0.01
CA ALA A 135 -5.73 -2.96 1.21
C ALA A 135 -5.83 -1.57 1.87
N SER A 136 -4.73 -0.84 1.99
CA SER A 136 -4.76 0.52 2.56
C SER A 136 -5.60 1.49 1.73
N LEU A 137 -5.58 1.36 0.40
CA LEU A 137 -6.39 2.18 -0.50
C LEU A 137 -7.89 1.98 -0.30
N VAL A 138 -8.32 0.76 -0.02
CA VAL A 138 -9.74 0.49 0.25
C VAL A 138 -10.22 1.28 1.47
N PHE A 139 -9.46 1.27 2.56
CA PHE A 139 -9.79 2.04 3.77
C PHE A 139 -9.63 3.54 3.55
N TYR A 140 -8.62 3.96 2.83
CA TYR A 140 -8.41 5.34 2.43
C TYR A 140 -9.60 5.89 1.64
N ASN A 141 -10.03 5.20 0.59
CA ASN A 141 -11.15 5.62 -0.24
C ASN A 141 -12.48 5.62 0.55
N SER A 142 -12.63 4.72 1.52
CA SER A 142 -13.83 4.66 2.35
C SER A 142 -14.00 5.86 3.29
N TYR A 143 -12.93 6.63 3.53
CA TYR A 143 -13.00 7.86 4.32
C TYR A 143 -13.70 9.01 3.61
N LEU A 144 -13.62 9.07 2.28
CA LEU A 144 -14.07 10.24 1.53
C LEU A 144 -15.55 10.60 1.78
N PRO A 145 -16.51 9.65 1.76
CA PRO A 145 -17.90 9.96 2.09
C PRO A 145 -18.11 10.43 3.53
N ASP A 146 -17.22 10.06 4.45
CA ASP A 146 -17.33 10.42 5.86
C ASP A 146 -16.83 11.83 6.17
N ILE A 147 -15.92 12.36 5.37
CA ILE A 147 -15.24 13.64 5.60
C ILE A 147 -15.63 14.75 4.62
N ALA A 148 -16.13 14.40 3.44
CA ALA A 148 -16.48 15.31 2.36
C ALA A 148 -17.97 15.27 2.04
N ASN A 149 -18.55 16.45 1.75
CA ASN A 149 -19.88 16.52 1.17
C ASN A 149 -19.87 15.99 -0.26
N PRO A 150 -20.99 15.45 -0.80
CA PRO A 150 -21.02 14.89 -2.16
C PRO A 150 -20.52 15.85 -3.24
N THR A 151 -20.75 17.15 -3.08
CA THR A 151 -20.33 18.20 -4.00
C THR A 151 -18.83 18.49 -3.98
N GLU A 152 -18.12 18.05 -2.92
CA GLU A 152 -16.68 18.30 -2.73
C GLU A 152 -15.82 17.09 -3.12
N GLN A 153 -16.39 15.90 -3.17
CA GLN A 153 -15.64 14.64 -3.30
C GLN A 153 -14.77 14.59 -4.55
N ASP A 154 -15.27 15.02 -5.69
CA ASP A 154 -14.52 15.01 -6.94
C ASP A 154 -13.31 15.96 -6.90
N ASN A 155 -13.49 17.15 -6.34
CA ASN A 155 -12.42 18.13 -6.19
C ASN A 155 -11.33 17.66 -5.22
N VAL A 156 -11.72 17.03 -4.12
CA VAL A 156 -10.79 16.48 -3.13
C VAL A 156 -10.01 15.30 -3.72
N SER A 157 -10.68 14.43 -4.47
CA SER A 157 -10.02 13.33 -5.18
C SER A 157 -9.03 13.85 -6.22
N ALA A 158 -9.39 14.86 -6.99
CA ALA A 158 -8.51 15.49 -7.98
C ALA A 158 -7.28 16.12 -7.30
N LEU A 159 -7.45 16.75 -6.15
CA LEU A 159 -6.34 17.29 -5.36
C LEU A 159 -5.39 16.16 -4.90
N GLY A 160 -5.95 15.04 -4.45
CA GLY A 160 -5.19 13.85 -4.07
C GLY A 160 -4.35 13.30 -5.24
N PHE A 161 -4.94 13.12 -6.40
CA PHE A 161 -4.21 12.70 -7.60
C PHE A 161 -3.09 13.68 -7.96
N SER A 162 -3.32 14.98 -7.85
CA SER A 162 -2.28 15.99 -8.11
C SER A 162 -1.11 15.85 -7.14
N TYR A 163 -1.37 15.68 -5.85
CA TYR A 163 -0.32 15.42 -4.86
C TYR A 163 0.43 14.11 -5.15
N GLY A 164 -0.26 13.08 -5.56
CA GLY A 164 0.32 11.78 -5.90
C GLY A 164 1.26 11.87 -7.10
N TYR A 165 0.86 12.55 -8.16
CA TYR A 165 1.71 12.77 -9.33
C TYR A 165 2.98 13.54 -8.97
N VAL A 166 2.85 14.64 -8.27
CA VAL A 166 4.01 15.48 -7.90
C VAL A 166 4.96 14.71 -6.97
N GLY A 167 4.44 14.12 -5.90
CA GLY A 167 5.26 13.40 -4.92
C GLY A 167 5.98 12.20 -5.51
N SER A 168 5.27 11.38 -6.28
CA SER A 168 5.84 10.18 -6.89
C SER A 168 6.90 10.51 -7.96
N VAL A 169 6.69 11.55 -8.75
CA VAL A 169 7.68 12.01 -9.74
C VAL A 169 8.93 12.55 -9.07
N ILE A 170 8.80 13.32 -8.00
CA ILE A 170 9.95 13.85 -7.24
C ILE A 170 10.82 12.68 -6.74
N LEU A 171 10.22 11.70 -6.09
CA LEU A 171 10.99 10.55 -5.59
C LEU A 171 11.57 9.72 -6.73
N LEU A 172 10.80 9.47 -7.79
CA LEU A 172 11.29 8.74 -8.95
C LEU A 172 12.52 9.43 -9.59
N LEU A 173 12.47 10.74 -9.79
CA LEU A 173 13.61 11.48 -10.35
C LEU A 173 14.83 11.38 -9.44
N PHE A 174 14.66 11.46 -8.14
CA PHE A 174 15.74 11.23 -7.17
C PHE A 174 16.31 9.81 -7.29
N ASN A 175 15.45 8.80 -7.38
CA ASN A 175 15.88 7.40 -7.54
C ASN A 175 16.61 7.19 -8.86
N LEU A 176 16.12 7.73 -9.97
CA LEU A 176 16.75 7.61 -11.28
C LEU A 176 18.11 8.33 -11.32
N PHE A 177 18.24 9.48 -10.66
CA PHE A 177 19.52 10.16 -10.54
C PHE A 177 20.53 9.31 -9.77
N MET A 178 20.11 8.70 -8.66
CA MET A 178 20.96 7.81 -7.87
C MET A 178 21.38 6.55 -8.67
N ILE A 179 20.49 5.98 -9.46
CA ILE A 179 20.74 4.79 -10.27
C ILE A 179 21.69 5.10 -11.44
N ASN A 180 21.50 6.24 -12.12
CA ASN A 180 22.30 6.63 -13.27
C ASN A 180 23.67 7.23 -12.90
N PHE A 181 23.76 7.83 -11.71
CA PHE A 181 25.00 8.43 -11.19
C PHE A 181 25.33 7.87 -9.80
N PRO A 182 25.58 6.55 -9.69
CA PRO A 182 25.73 5.89 -8.40
C PRO A 182 26.93 6.41 -7.60
N ALA A 183 28.01 6.79 -8.26
CA ALA A 183 29.21 7.34 -7.62
C ALA A 183 28.94 8.64 -6.85
N SER A 184 27.97 9.45 -7.28
CA SER A 184 27.54 10.67 -6.58
C SER A 184 26.91 10.40 -5.21
N PHE A 185 26.48 9.17 -4.96
CA PHE A 185 25.87 8.73 -3.70
C PHE A 185 26.75 7.75 -2.91
N GLY A 186 28.02 7.60 -3.30
CA GLY A 186 28.96 6.72 -2.62
C GLY A 186 28.91 5.26 -3.05
N PHE A 187 28.15 4.93 -4.11
CA PHE A 187 28.17 3.61 -4.72
C PHE A 187 29.30 3.49 -5.75
N GLU A 188 29.63 2.27 -6.12
CA GLU A 188 30.59 2.00 -7.18
C GLU A 188 30.11 2.59 -8.52
N ASP A 189 31.02 3.19 -9.30
CA ASP A 189 30.71 3.69 -10.65
C ASP A 189 30.71 2.53 -11.65
N SER A 190 29.67 1.71 -11.59
CA SER A 190 29.51 0.48 -12.36
C SER A 190 28.06 0.04 -12.42
N ASN A 191 27.77 -1.01 -13.19
CA ASN A 191 26.45 -1.66 -13.17
C ASN A 191 26.09 -2.20 -11.78
N GLN A 192 27.08 -2.70 -11.04
CA GLN A 192 26.86 -3.16 -9.67
C GLN A 192 26.45 -2.00 -8.75
N GLY A 193 27.06 -0.83 -8.89
CA GLY A 193 26.67 0.38 -8.16
C GLY A 193 25.25 0.83 -8.50
N SER A 194 24.85 0.74 -9.76
CA SER A 194 23.47 1.03 -10.20
C SER A 194 22.46 0.05 -9.59
N VAL A 195 22.79 -1.23 -9.50
CA VAL A 195 21.94 -2.26 -8.85
C VAL A 195 21.81 -1.98 -7.35
N GLU A 196 22.89 -1.61 -6.67
CA GLU A 196 22.82 -1.21 -5.25
C GLU A 196 21.94 0.03 -5.06
N ALA A 197 22.02 1.00 -5.97
CA ALA A 197 21.13 2.17 -5.95
C ALA A 197 19.65 1.79 -6.15
N MET A 198 19.34 0.80 -6.98
CA MET A 198 17.98 0.26 -7.11
C MET A 198 17.46 -0.31 -5.79
N LYS A 199 18.29 -1.09 -5.10
CA LYS A 199 17.96 -1.65 -3.78
C LYS A 199 17.70 -0.55 -2.74
N VAL A 200 18.53 0.47 -2.71
CA VAL A 200 18.35 1.64 -1.83
C VAL A 200 17.09 2.42 -2.19
N SER A 201 16.70 2.45 -3.47
CA SER A 201 15.43 3.06 -3.90
C SER A 201 14.21 2.42 -3.22
N PHE A 202 14.24 1.11 -2.99
CA PHE A 202 13.16 0.44 -2.24
C PHE A 202 13.08 0.91 -0.79
N LEU A 203 14.21 1.16 -0.15
CA LEU A 203 14.26 1.77 1.17
C LEU A 203 13.64 3.18 1.17
N THR A 204 13.95 3.98 0.17
CA THR A 204 13.42 5.35 0.05
C THR A 204 11.91 5.36 -0.13
N VAL A 205 11.35 4.40 -0.87
CA VAL A 205 9.89 4.26 -1.06
C VAL A 205 9.21 3.94 0.26
N GLY A 206 9.70 2.96 0.99
CA GLY A 206 9.12 2.58 2.29
C GLY A 206 9.20 3.74 3.29
N PHE A 207 10.34 4.42 3.34
CA PHE A 207 10.55 5.56 4.23
C PHE A 207 9.64 6.75 3.88
N TRP A 208 9.51 7.08 2.59
CA TRP A 208 8.62 8.13 2.10
C TRP A 208 7.17 7.83 2.45
N TRP A 209 6.73 6.64 2.18
CA TRP A 209 5.35 6.22 2.43
C TRP A 209 4.98 6.29 3.91
N ILE A 210 5.78 5.71 4.79
CA ILE A 210 5.50 5.72 6.23
C ILE A 210 5.61 7.13 6.82
N PHE A 211 6.61 7.90 6.43
CA PHE A 211 6.87 9.23 6.97
C PHE A 211 5.75 10.21 6.62
N PHE A 212 5.42 10.34 5.34
CA PHE A 212 4.39 11.30 4.91
C PHE A 212 2.97 10.87 5.29
N SER A 213 2.71 9.60 5.46
CA SER A 213 1.42 9.10 5.95
C SER A 213 1.11 9.58 7.37
N GLN A 214 2.11 9.92 8.18
CA GLN A 214 1.90 10.39 9.55
C GLN A 214 1.09 11.69 9.59
N TYR A 215 1.31 12.59 8.64
CA TYR A 215 0.52 13.82 8.53
C TYR A 215 -0.97 13.51 8.32
N THR A 216 -1.27 12.60 7.41
CA THR A 216 -2.65 12.14 7.16
C THR A 216 -3.26 11.51 8.40
N PHE A 217 -2.55 10.61 9.07
CA PHE A 217 -3.05 9.95 10.27
C PHE A 217 -3.29 10.90 11.44
N HIS A 218 -2.46 11.93 11.56
CA HIS A 218 -2.64 12.93 12.62
C HIS A 218 -3.93 13.74 12.44
N HIS A 219 -4.33 14.02 11.20
CA HIS A 219 -5.46 14.88 10.89
C HIS A 219 -6.77 14.15 10.60
N LEU A 220 -6.72 12.87 10.21
CA LEU A 220 -7.93 12.09 9.98
C LEU A 220 -8.67 11.81 11.29
N PRO A 221 -9.99 11.99 11.33
CA PRO A 221 -10.79 11.69 12.52
C PRO A 221 -10.84 10.19 12.79
N SER A 222 -10.79 9.81 14.07
CA SER A 222 -11.10 8.46 14.51
C SER A 222 -12.61 8.33 14.70
N LEU A 223 -13.26 7.56 13.86
CA LEU A 223 -14.71 7.32 13.89
C LEU A 223 -15.03 6.06 14.69
N LYS A 224 -14.43 5.92 15.89
CA LYS A 224 -14.60 4.71 16.71
C LYS A 224 -16.03 4.58 17.24
N ASN A 225 -16.61 3.40 17.07
CA ASN A 225 -17.78 2.97 17.78
C ASN A 225 -17.35 2.31 19.11
N ASN A 226 -18.02 2.63 20.22
CA ASN A 226 -17.78 1.95 21.49
C ASN A 226 -18.43 0.56 21.45
N VAL A 227 -17.73 -0.39 20.88
CA VAL A 227 -18.17 -1.80 20.82
C VAL A 227 -17.29 -2.61 21.77
N SER A 228 -17.91 -3.43 22.61
CA SER A 228 -17.16 -4.29 23.54
C SER A 228 -16.48 -5.44 22.77
N GLU A 229 -15.32 -5.88 23.26
CA GLU A 229 -14.60 -7.05 22.70
C GLU A 229 -15.46 -8.30 22.59
N LYS A 230 -16.45 -8.45 23.49
CA LYS A 230 -17.40 -9.58 23.47
C LYS A 230 -18.35 -9.55 22.26
N GLU A 231 -18.61 -8.37 21.71
CA GLU A 231 -19.44 -8.25 20.50
C GLU A 231 -18.64 -8.54 19.22
N LEU A 232 -17.31 -8.41 19.26
CA LEU A 232 -16.41 -8.80 18.18
C LEU A 232 -16.49 -10.29 17.83
N LEU A 233 -16.74 -11.12 18.84
CA LEU A 233 -16.80 -12.58 18.71
C LEU A 233 -18.19 -13.07 18.30
N LYS A 234 -19.19 -12.19 18.17
CA LYS A 234 -20.52 -12.62 17.75
C LYS A 234 -20.54 -13.00 16.26
N LYS A 235 -21.14 -14.16 16.01
CA LYS A 235 -21.45 -14.69 14.65
C LYS A 235 -21.99 -13.65 13.66
N SER A 236 -22.60 -12.56 14.17
CA SER A 236 -23.16 -11.48 13.37
C SER A 236 -22.14 -10.60 12.64
N ILE A 237 -20.91 -10.46 13.16
CA ILE A 237 -19.85 -9.63 12.55
C ILE A 237 -19.23 -10.37 11.38
N LEU A 238 -18.85 -11.63 11.59
CA LEU A 238 -18.40 -12.51 10.53
C LEU A 238 -19.46 -12.67 9.45
N PHE A 239 -20.72 -12.76 9.84
CA PHE A 239 -21.85 -12.88 8.93
C PHE A 239 -22.11 -11.60 8.13
N SER A 240 -21.92 -10.41 8.69
CA SER A 240 -22.04 -9.14 7.94
C SER A 240 -20.91 -8.96 6.93
N GLY A 241 -19.69 -9.35 7.26
CA GLY A 241 -18.56 -9.39 6.33
C GLY A 241 -18.80 -10.38 5.20
N PHE A 242 -19.30 -11.56 5.53
CA PHE A 242 -19.67 -12.59 4.54
C PHE A 242 -20.84 -12.15 3.63
N LYS A 243 -21.82 -11.46 4.19
CA LYS A 243 -22.96 -10.92 3.44
C LYS A 243 -22.52 -9.82 2.46
N LYS A 244 -21.57 -8.99 2.87
CA LYS A 244 -20.95 -7.98 2.02
C LYS A 244 -20.13 -8.64 0.89
N LEU A 245 -19.40 -9.70 1.19
CA LEU A 245 -18.70 -10.52 0.20
C LEU A 245 -19.67 -11.05 -0.86
N ILE A 246 -20.75 -11.69 -0.45
CA ILE A 246 -21.75 -12.26 -1.37
C ILE A 246 -22.42 -11.16 -2.21
N SER A 247 -22.67 -9.99 -1.66
CA SER A 247 -23.27 -8.86 -2.41
C SER A 247 -22.35 -8.34 -3.51
N VAL A 248 -21.05 -8.35 -3.30
CA VAL A 248 -20.03 -7.96 -4.30
C VAL A 248 -19.94 -8.98 -5.43
N TRP A 249 -20.14 -10.28 -5.11
CA TRP A 249 -20.09 -11.35 -6.11
C TRP A 249 -21.35 -11.51 -6.95
N ARG A 250 -22.43 -10.79 -6.58
CA ARG A 250 -23.71 -10.81 -7.32
C ARG A 250 -23.86 -9.63 -8.29
N LEU A 251 -22.89 -8.72 -8.35
CA LEU A 251 -22.81 -7.63 -9.31
C LEU A 251 -21.96 -8.03 -10.52
#